data_7a922fda56f8c6028a13f64fa1e188d4
#
_entry.id   7a922fda56f8c6028a13f64fa1e188d4
#
_cell.length_a   1.000
_cell.length_b   1.000
_cell.length_c   1.000
_cell.angle_alpha   90.00
_cell.angle_beta   90.00
_cell.angle_gamma   90.00
#
_symmetry.space_group_name_H-M   'P 1'
#
loop_
_entity.id
_entity.type
_entity.pdbx_description
1 polymer ?
#
loop_
_entity_poly.entity_id
_entity_poly.type
_entity_poly.pdbx_seq_one_letter_code
_entity_poly.pdbx_strand_id
1 'polypeptide(L)'
;HPLALATGAEEEIIIPDHTLYGVYPPKIAEDEIKPVNESGEIVLSRVVVPQTIVVHDGVPSNASAKNYYVPYRDYIKNVASSEIYATWPQSTIVANVLAIMSFTLNRVYTEWYRNQGYDFTITSSTAFDHKWIFGRNIYESISVVVDDIFDSYLSRPGVKQPILTQYCDGRRVTCPGWMTQWGSCDLGERGYSPIEILRYFYGDSIYINNAEQIAGIPASWPGYDLTIGTSGDKVRQLQEQLDAISGIYTAIPGVVPDGIYGNATAQAVREF
;
A
#
# COMPACT_ATOMS: atom_id res chain seq x y z
N HIS A 1 28.59 6.62 -2.11
CA HIS A 1 27.96 6.19 -1.69
C HIS A 1 27.87 5.77 -0.38
N PRO A 2 27.68 5.72 0.24
CA PRO A 2 27.85 5.59 1.19
C PRO A 2 27.45 5.56 2.34
N LEU A 3 26.75 5.55 2.41
CA LEU A 3 26.15 5.52 3.50
C LEU A 3 26.48 4.39 4.21
N ALA A 4 27.40 4.08 3.95
CA ALA A 4 27.96 3.23 4.75
C ALA A 4 27.31 3.05 6.00
N LEU A 5 26.60 3.55 6.05
CA LEU A 5 25.68 3.62 6.87
C LEU A 5 25.13 2.56 7.37
N ALA A 6 24.92 2.28 6.67
CA ALA A 6 24.51 1.11 6.94
C ALA A 6 25.27 0.31 7.85
N THR A 7 25.93 0.72 8.02
CA THR A 7 26.66 0.62 9.00
C THR A 7 26.45 -0.36 10.09
N GLY A 8 25.54 -0.71 10.44
CA GLY A 8 25.38 -1.79 11.35
C GLY A 8 25.64 -3.14 10.77
N ALA A 9 25.97 -3.11 9.58
CA ALA A 9 25.98 -4.30 8.84
C ALA A 9 27.09 -5.28 9.13
N GLU A 10 27.96 -4.98 9.85
CA GLU A 10 29.07 -5.87 10.15
C GLU A 10 28.81 -6.83 11.31
N GLU A 11 27.71 -6.68 11.98
CA GLU A 11 27.37 -7.59 13.06
C GLU A 11 26.74 -8.85 12.51
N GLU A 12 27.22 -9.98 12.97
CA GLU A 12 26.64 -11.27 12.69
C GLU A 12 25.21 -11.32 13.25
N ILE A 13 24.25 -11.61 12.36
CA ILE A 13 22.89 -11.43 12.69
C ILE A 13 22.23 -12.71 13.09
N ILE A 14 21.61 -12.67 14.21
CA ILE A 14 20.78 -13.76 14.69
C ILE A 14 19.39 -13.57 14.12
N ILE A 15 18.97 -14.53 13.33
CA ILE A 15 17.70 -14.49 12.68
C ILE A 15 16.64 -15.13 13.52
N PRO A 16 15.51 -14.50 13.64
CA PRO A 16 14.34 -15.15 14.22
C PRO A 16 13.99 -16.45 13.50
N ASP A 17 13.54 -17.41 14.24
CA ASP A 17 13.22 -18.77 13.78
C ASP A 17 12.19 -18.87 12.65
N HIS A 18 11.42 -17.82 12.43
CA HIS A 18 10.45 -17.72 11.34
C HIS A 18 10.96 -16.98 10.10
N THR A 19 12.25 -16.65 10.04
CA THR A 19 12.85 -15.94 8.92
C THR A 19 13.85 -16.81 8.16
N LEU A 20 14.28 -16.32 7.03
CA LEU A 20 15.42 -16.88 6.32
C LEU A 20 16.73 -16.55 7.04
N TYR A 21 17.76 -17.31 6.77
CA TYR A 21 18.99 -17.28 7.54
C TYR A 21 19.92 -16.15 7.18
N GLY A 22 20.37 -15.37 8.13
CA GLY A 22 21.44 -14.39 8.10
C GLY A 22 21.50 -13.45 6.92
N VAL A 23 21.39 -13.95 5.72
CA VAL A 23 21.43 -13.17 4.49
C VAL A 23 20.23 -13.49 3.63
N TYR A 24 19.38 -12.51 3.37
CA TYR A 24 18.30 -12.65 2.44
C TYR A 24 18.82 -12.59 1.01
N PRO A 25 18.19 -13.30 0.07
CA PRO A 25 18.57 -13.18 -1.32
C PRO A 25 18.36 -11.77 -1.82
N PRO A 26 19.23 -11.26 -2.69
CA PRO A 26 19.13 -9.88 -3.17
C PRO A 26 17.92 -9.66 -4.10
N LYS A 27 17.39 -10.75 -4.64
CA LYS A 27 16.23 -10.74 -5.52
C LYS A 27 15.52 -12.07 -5.45
N ILE A 28 14.22 -12.05 -5.51
CA ILE A 28 13.36 -13.23 -5.53
C ILE A 28 12.41 -13.18 -6.71
N ALA A 29 11.93 -14.35 -7.15
CA ALA A 29 11.05 -14.47 -8.32
C ALA A 29 9.74 -13.69 -8.20
N GLU A 30 9.28 -13.45 -7.00
CA GLU A 30 8.08 -12.66 -6.74
C GLU A 30 8.17 -11.20 -7.22
N ASP A 31 9.40 -10.64 -7.37
CA ASP A 31 9.58 -9.27 -7.91
C ASP A 31 9.55 -9.23 -9.45
N GLU A 32 9.44 -10.36 -10.12
CA GLU A 32 9.32 -10.40 -11.56
C GLU A 32 8.00 -9.78 -12.02
N ILE A 33 8.07 -9.07 -13.18
CA ILE A 33 6.87 -8.48 -13.77
C ILE A 33 6.02 -9.61 -14.34
N LYS A 34 4.78 -9.67 -13.89
CA LYS A 34 3.82 -10.69 -14.34
C LYS A 34 2.90 -10.11 -15.40
N PRO A 35 2.91 -10.67 -16.61
CA PRO A 35 2.02 -10.24 -17.67
C PRO A 35 0.57 -10.64 -17.36
N VAL A 36 -0.35 -9.73 -17.62
CA VAL A 36 -1.78 -9.98 -17.45
C VAL A 36 -2.24 -10.98 -18.50
N ASN A 37 -2.85 -12.08 -18.07
CA ASN A 37 -3.46 -13.11 -18.91
C ASN A 37 -2.53 -13.98 -19.80
N GLU A 38 -1.23 -14.04 -19.54
CA GLU A 38 -0.32 -14.81 -20.39
C GLU A 38 0.09 -16.18 -19.82
N SER A 39 0.02 -16.37 -18.52
CA SER A 39 0.57 -17.56 -17.85
C SER A 39 -0.47 -18.52 -17.28
N GLY A 40 -1.75 -18.20 -17.40
CA GLY A 40 -2.81 -18.89 -16.64
C GLY A 40 -2.91 -18.46 -15.18
N GLU A 41 -1.99 -17.61 -14.72
CA GLU A 41 -2.09 -16.97 -13.40
C GLU A 41 -3.07 -15.78 -13.45
N ILE A 42 -3.73 -15.54 -12.32
CA ILE A 42 -4.60 -14.39 -12.15
C ILE A 42 -3.72 -13.20 -11.78
N VAL A 43 -3.68 -12.19 -12.64
CA VAL A 43 -3.03 -10.91 -12.37
C VAL A 43 -4.04 -9.80 -12.62
N LEU A 44 -4.16 -8.86 -11.69
CA LEU A 44 -5.13 -7.78 -11.84
C LEU A 44 -4.73 -6.84 -12.99
N SER A 45 -5.70 -6.36 -13.74
CA SER A 45 -5.47 -5.40 -14.84
C SER A 45 -5.24 -3.96 -14.35
N ARG A 46 -5.55 -3.70 -13.10
CA ARG A 46 -5.44 -2.39 -12.44
C ARG A 46 -4.88 -2.53 -11.03
N VAL A 47 -4.21 -1.50 -10.55
CA VAL A 47 -3.83 -1.44 -9.15
C VAL A 47 -5.03 -0.98 -8.33
N VAL A 48 -5.43 -1.83 -7.39
CA VAL A 48 -6.62 -1.61 -6.56
C VAL A 48 -6.19 -1.63 -5.10
N VAL A 49 -6.57 -0.61 -4.34
CA VAL A 49 -6.57 -0.68 -2.88
C VAL A 49 -7.76 -1.53 -2.46
N PRO A 50 -7.56 -2.72 -1.90
CA PRO A 50 -8.66 -3.58 -1.50
C PRO A 50 -9.35 -3.05 -0.24
N GLN A 51 -10.60 -3.37 -0.04
CA GLN A 51 -11.30 -3.03 1.19
C GLN A 51 -10.71 -3.78 2.39
N THR A 52 -10.35 -5.04 2.17
CA THR A 52 -9.88 -5.97 3.20
C THR A 52 -8.67 -6.75 2.72
N ILE A 53 -7.71 -6.92 3.61
CA ILE A 53 -6.57 -7.83 3.46
C ILE A 53 -6.87 -9.10 4.26
N VAL A 54 -6.71 -10.25 3.67
CA VAL A 54 -6.79 -11.53 4.38
C VAL A 54 -5.39 -11.90 4.84
N VAL A 55 -5.14 -11.79 6.14
CA VAL A 55 -3.85 -12.04 6.77
C VAL A 55 -3.83 -13.46 7.32
N HIS A 56 -2.95 -14.28 6.80
CA HIS A 56 -2.66 -15.61 7.36
C HIS A 56 -1.65 -15.47 8.50
N ASP A 57 -2.07 -15.77 9.73
CA ASP A 57 -1.26 -15.53 10.93
C ASP A 57 -0.24 -16.65 11.18
N GLY A 58 0.70 -16.76 10.27
CA GLY A 58 1.75 -17.78 10.28
C GLY A 58 2.50 -17.87 8.97
N VAL A 59 3.31 -18.92 8.81
CA VAL A 59 3.96 -19.24 7.54
C VAL A 59 2.95 -19.89 6.58
N PRO A 60 3.10 -19.73 5.26
CA PRO A 60 2.12 -20.20 4.28
C PRO A 60 1.74 -21.69 4.43
N SER A 61 2.70 -22.53 4.81
CA SER A 61 2.50 -23.97 4.97
C SER A 61 1.77 -24.38 6.24
N ASN A 62 1.52 -23.46 7.18
CA ASN A 62 0.83 -23.77 8.42
C ASN A 62 -0.69 -23.75 8.24
N ALA A 63 -1.25 -24.84 7.79
CA ALA A 63 -2.70 -24.98 7.56
C ALA A 63 -3.58 -24.82 8.83
N SER A 64 -2.99 -24.78 10.03
CA SER A 64 -3.71 -24.53 11.27
C SER A 64 -3.74 -23.06 11.70
N ALA A 65 -2.98 -22.23 11.04
CA ALA A 65 -2.97 -20.79 11.31
C ALA A 65 -4.29 -20.14 10.90
N LYS A 66 -4.67 -19.08 11.63
CA LYS A 66 -5.93 -18.39 11.37
C LYS A 66 -5.76 -17.37 10.26
N ASN A 67 -6.80 -17.20 9.47
CA ASN A 67 -6.92 -16.08 8.56
C ASN A 67 -7.75 -14.98 9.21
N TYR A 68 -7.18 -13.76 9.23
CA TYR A 68 -7.86 -12.56 9.74
C TYR A 68 -8.22 -11.63 8.60
N TYR A 69 -9.46 -11.14 8.62
CA TYR A 69 -9.96 -10.19 7.63
C TYR A 69 -9.81 -8.78 8.18
N VAL A 70 -8.82 -8.05 7.67
CA VAL A 70 -8.39 -6.76 8.23
C VAL A 70 -8.63 -5.66 7.20
N PRO A 71 -9.29 -4.53 7.55
CA PRO A 71 -9.36 -3.39 6.65
C PRO A 71 -7.97 -2.97 6.18
N TYR A 72 -7.82 -2.61 4.91
CA TYR A 72 -6.51 -2.33 4.31
C TYR A 72 -5.68 -1.32 5.11
N ARG A 73 -6.28 -0.18 5.48
CA ARG A 73 -5.56 0.85 6.25
C ARG A 73 -5.12 0.34 7.62
N ASP A 74 -5.97 -0.42 8.29
CA ASP A 74 -5.66 -0.99 9.60
C ASP A 74 -4.54 -2.02 9.50
N TYR A 75 -4.49 -2.79 8.42
CA TYR A 75 -3.38 -3.68 8.12
C TYR A 75 -2.06 -2.89 7.99
N ILE A 76 -2.02 -1.85 7.17
CA ILE A 76 -0.82 -1.02 6.96
C ILE A 76 -0.38 -0.35 8.27
N LYS A 77 -1.33 0.23 9.02
CA LYS A 77 -1.05 0.86 10.33
C LYS A 77 -0.44 -0.14 11.32
N ASN A 78 -0.98 -1.36 11.36
CA ASN A 78 -0.50 -2.42 12.22
C ASN A 78 0.93 -2.84 11.86
N VAL A 79 1.18 -3.13 10.60
CA VAL A 79 2.52 -3.50 10.11
C VAL A 79 3.52 -2.39 10.41
N ALA A 80 3.23 -1.16 10.02
CA ALA A 80 4.14 -0.03 10.26
C ALA A 80 4.41 0.17 11.76
N SER A 81 3.37 0.07 12.61
CA SER A 81 3.53 0.15 14.07
C SER A 81 4.30 -1.04 14.68
N SER A 82 4.44 -2.15 13.95
CA SER A 82 5.17 -3.33 14.37
C SER A 82 6.61 -3.37 13.87
N GLU A 83 6.90 -2.63 12.80
CA GLU A 83 8.17 -2.70 12.07
C GLU A 83 9.09 -1.51 12.33
N ILE A 84 8.54 -0.31 12.54
CA ILE A 84 9.31 0.92 12.66
C ILE A 84 8.95 1.70 13.93
N TYR A 85 9.81 2.64 14.32
CA TYR A 85 9.55 3.48 15.48
C TYR A 85 8.76 4.73 15.10
N ALA A 86 7.73 5.01 15.87
CA ALA A 86 6.87 6.19 15.71
C ALA A 86 7.58 7.52 15.98
N THR A 87 8.78 7.47 16.56
CA THR A 87 9.62 8.62 16.89
C THR A 87 10.70 8.92 15.85
N TRP A 88 10.77 8.14 14.77
CA TRP A 88 11.70 8.39 13.69
C TRP A 88 11.33 9.65 12.89
N PRO A 89 12.27 10.22 12.11
CA PRO A 89 11.95 11.34 11.24
C PRO A 89 10.73 11.07 10.35
N GLN A 90 9.91 12.08 10.14
CA GLN A 90 8.69 11.91 9.35
C GLN A 90 8.97 11.38 7.93
N SER A 91 10.06 11.85 7.31
CA SER A 91 10.47 11.36 5.99
C SER A 91 10.80 9.87 5.99
N THR A 92 11.39 9.37 7.08
CA THR A 92 11.65 7.94 7.28
C THR A 92 10.35 7.15 7.45
N ILE A 93 9.41 7.65 8.28
CA ILE A 93 8.11 7.01 8.46
C ILE A 93 7.37 6.91 7.13
N VAL A 94 7.29 8.01 6.38
CA VAL A 94 6.63 8.04 5.07
C VAL A 94 7.29 7.06 4.09
N ALA A 95 8.63 7.02 4.01
CA ALA A 95 9.34 6.10 3.13
C ALA A 95 9.05 4.63 3.47
N ASN A 96 9.07 4.27 4.75
CA ASN A 96 8.76 2.89 5.18
C ASN A 96 7.28 2.54 4.95
N VAL A 97 6.35 3.45 5.21
CA VAL A 97 4.92 3.23 4.94
C VAL A 97 4.68 3.03 3.44
N LEU A 98 5.31 3.83 2.56
CA LEU A 98 5.25 3.64 1.11
C LEU A 98 5.80 2.27 0.69
N ALA A 99 6.90 1.83 1.28
CA ALA A 99 7.45 0.50 1.01
C ALA A 99 6.48 -0.61 1.44
N ILE A 100 5.91 -0.53 2.65
CA ILE A 100 4.91 -1.49 3.13
C ILE A 100 3.69 -1.53 2.22
N MET A 101 3.18 -0.37 1.80
CA MET A 101 2.03 -0.29 0.90
C MET A 101 2.33 -0.87 -0.48
N SER A 102 3.47 -0.51 -1.07
CA SER A 102 3.86 -1.03 -2.38
C SER A 102 4.01 -2.55 -2.36
N PHE A 103 4.65 -3.10 -1.34
CA PHE A 103 4.75 -4.55 -1.14
C PHE A 103 3.36 -5.20 -1.02
N THR A 104 2.50 -4.65 -0.18
CA THR A 104 1.13 -5.16 0.01
C THR A 104 0.34 -5.14 -1.29
N LEU A 105 0.39 -4.02 -2.02
CA LEU A 105 -0.31 -3.87 -3.29
C LEU A 105 0.28 -4.75 -4.40
N ASN A 106 1.58 -5.10 -4.34
CA ASN A 106 2.16 -6.11 -5.21
C ASN A 106 1.52 -7.47 -4.97
N ARG A 107 1.38 -7.89 -3.71
CA ARG A 107 0.73 -9.17 -3.34
C ARG A 107 -0.73 -9.24 -3.82
N VAL A 108 -1.45 -8.10 -3.71
CA VAL A 108 -2.82 -7.98 -4.21
C VAL A 108 -2.84 -8.01 -5.74
N TYR A 109 -2.02 -7.23 -6.40
CA TYR A 109 -1.99 -7.10 -7.85
C TYR A 109 -1.64 -8.41 -8.56
N THR A 110 -0.64 -9.12 -8.04
CA THR A 110 -0.16 -10.37 -8.61
C THR A 110 -0.98 -11.59 -8.16
N GLU A 111 -1.93 -11.41 -7.24
CA GLU A 111 -2.68 -12.52 -6.60
C GLU A 111 -1.74 -13.65 -6.13
N TRP A 112 -0.59 -13.25 -5.58
CA TRP A 112 0.57 -14.12 -5.35
C TRP A 112 0.23 -15.43 -4.66
N TYR A 113 -0.43 -15.36 -3.50
CA TYR A 113 -0.79 -16.57 -2.75
C TYR A 113 -1.95 -17.33 -3.36
N ARG A 114 -2.92 -16.63 -3.96
CA ARG A 114 -4.07 -17.26 -4.59
C ARG A 114 -3.68 -18.08 -5.80
N ASN A 115 -2.72 -17.60 -6.59
CA ASN A 115 -2.15 -18.37 -7.70
C ASN A 115 -1.41 -19.63 -7.26
N GLN A 116 -1.03 -19.73 -5.97
CA GLN A 116 -0.44 -20.91 -5.37
C GLN A 116 -1.48 -21.81 -4.68
N GLY A 117 -2.78 -21.47 -4.77
CA GLY A 117 -3.88 -22.25 -4.19
C GLY A 117 -4.21 -21.90 -2.74
N TYR A 118 -3.66 -20.82 -2.19
CA TYR A 118 -4.02 -20.35 -0.85
C TYR A 118 -5.24 -19.41 -0.89
N ASP A 119 -5.94 -19.30 0.23
CA ASP A 119 -7.15 -18.47 0.39
C ASP A 119 -6.92 -17.14 1.11
N PHE A 120 -5.67 -16.70 1.20
CA PHE A 120 -5.27 -15.46 1.86
C PHE A 120 -4.48 -14.53 0.93
N THR A 121 -4.36 -13.27 1.32
CA THR A 121 -3.65 -12.23 0.56
C THR A 121 -2.18 -12.17 0.92
N ILE A 122 -1.86 -12.29 2.20
CA ILE A 122 -0.52 -12.04 2.75
C ILE A 122 -0.36 -12.78 4.08
N THR A 123 0.88 -12.99 4.50
CA THR A 123 1.17 -13.65 5.79
C THR A 123 1.62 -12.65 6.85
N SER A 124 1.58 -13.05 8.13
CA SER A 124 2.17 -12.31 9.25
C SER A 124 3.65 -12.66 9.47
N SER A 125 4.22 -13.52 8.62
CA SER A 125 5.57 -14.01 8.77
C SER A 125 6.59 -13.13 8.06
N THR A 126 7.57 -12.61 8.80
CA THR A 126 8.67 -11.80 8.26
C THR A 126 9.62 -12.58 7.36
N ALA A 127 9.52 -13.90 7.32
CA ALA A 127 10.25 -14.72 6.35
C ALA A 127 9.66 -14.64 4.94
N PHE A 128 8.40 -14.24 4.83
CA PHE A 128 7.66 -14.19 3.57
C PHE A 128 7.15 -12.79 3.25
N ASP A 129 6.59 -12.11 4.25
CA ASP A 129 5.94 -10.81 4.06
C ASP A 129 6.26 -9.85 5.23
N HIS A 130 5.23 -9.42 5.98
CA HIS A 130 5.36 -8.38 6.98
C HIS A 130 5.13 -8.88 8.40
N LYS A 131 5.65 -8.16 9.37
CA LYS A 131 5.33 -8.38 10.77
C LYS A 131 3.98 -7.75 11.11
N TRP A 132 2.93 -8.53 11.01
CA TRP A 132 1.61 -8.18 11.49
C TRP A 132 1.33 -8.85 12.84
N ILE A 133 0.74 -8.15 13.80
CA ILE A 133 0.48 -8.67 15.14
C ILE A 133 -0.98 -8.42 15.51
N PHE A 134 -1.72 -9.48 15.81
CA PHE A 134 -3.10 -9.34 16.26
C PHE A 134 -3.20 -8.47 17.53
N GLY A 135 -4.09 -7.47 17.52
CA GLY A 135 -4.29 -6.57 18.65
C GLY A 135 -3.17 -5.55 18.89
N ARG A 136 -2.32 -5.30 17.92
CA ARG A 136 -1.25 -4.31 18.01
C ARG A 136 -1.79 -2.91 18.28
N ASN A 137 -1.19 -2.19 19.22
CA ASN A 137 -1.46 -0.78 19.41
C ASN A 137 -0.90 0.02 18.23
N ILE A 138 -1.71 0.89 17.67
CA ILE A 138 -1.34 1.75 16.55
C ILE A 138 -0.86 3.09 17.10
N TYR A 139 0.28 3.57 16.59
CA TYR A 139 0.81 4.87 16.92
C TYR A 139 0.17 5.97 16.06
N GLU A 140 -0.20 7.08 16.70
CA GLU A 140 -0.91 8.19 16.05
C GLU A 140 -0.11 8.79 14.87
N SER A 141 1.18 9.03 15.05
CA SER A 141 2.04 9.57 13.98
C SER A 141 2.11 8.68 12.74
N ILE A 142 2.04 7.37 12.94
CA ILE A 142 1.97 6.38 11.84
C ILE A 142 0.58 6.37 11.23
N SER A 143 -0.47 6.42 12.06
CA SER A 143 -1.86 6.43 11.60
C SER A 143 -2.14 7.59 10.65
N VAL A 144 -1.72 8.79 11.02
CA VAL A 144 -1.87 9.99 10.19
C VAL A 144 -1.19 9.82 8.84
N VAL A 145 0.07 9.37 8.83
CA VAL A 145 0.80 9.14 7.58
C VAL A 145 0.09 8.14 6.67
N VAL A 146 -0.38 7.03 7.24
CA VAL A 146 -1.10 6.02 6.44
C VAL A 146 -2.39 6.58 5.86
N ASP A 147 -3.15 7.34 6.64
CA ASP A 147 -4.40 7.94 6.15
C ASP A 147 -4.18 8.97 5.06
N ASP A 148 -3.05 9.70 5.11
CA ASP A 148 -2.72 10.72 4.10
C ASP A 148 -2.30 10.14 2.75
N ILE A 149 -1.69 8.94 2.74
CA ILE A 149 -1.08 8.38 1.52
C ILE A 149 -1.55 6.96 1.17
N PHE A 150 -2.63 6.48 1.75
CA PHE A 150 -3.08 5.08 1.73
C PHE A 150 -3.27 4.45 0.33
N ASP A 151 -3.41 5.24 -0.70
CA ASP A 151 -3.57 4.80 -2.09
C ASP A 151 -2.28 4.85 -2.90
N SER A 152 -1.16 5.26 -2.28
CA SER A 152 0.12 5.43 -2.95
C SER A 152 0.93 4.13 -2.97
N TYR A 153 1.71 3.96 -4.04
CA TYR A 153 2.64 2.85 -4.18
C TYR A 153 3.84 3.23 -5.06
N LEU A 154 4.85 2.37 -5.10
CA LEU A 154 6.04 2.60 -5.92
C LEU A 154 5.95 1.86 -7.25
N SER A 155 6.26 2.56 -8.32
CA SER A 155 6.25 2.06 -9.70
C SER A 155 7.61 2.23 -10.37
N ARG A 156 7.87 1.36 -11.36
CA ARG A 156 8.92 1.55 -12.36
C ARG A 156 8.35 2.19 -13.62
N PRO A 157 9.12 2.96 -14.39
CA PRO A 157 8.64 3.55 -15.65
C PRO A 157 8.08 2.49 -16.61
N GLY A 158 6.87 2.74 -17.10
CA GLY A 158 6.21 1.84 -18.05
C GLY A 158 5.65 0.54 -17.46
N VAL A 159 5.71 0.36 -16.12
CA VAL A 159 5.23 -0.83 -15.45
C VAL A 159 4.13 -0.48 -14.48
N LYS A 160 2.95 -1.09 -14.61
CA LYS A 160 1.84 -0.88 -13.68
C LYS A 160 2.02 -1.62 -12.36
N GLN A 161 2.58 -2.79 -12.41
CA GLN A 161 2.76 -3.64 -11.23
C GLN A 161 3.49 -2.88 -10.12
N PRO A 162 2.93 -2.79 -8.91
CA PRO A 162 3.62 -2.23 -7.77
C PRO A 162 4.93 -2.97 -7.51
N ILE A 163 5.97 -2.25 -7.12
CA ILE A 163 7.24 -2.87 -6.78
C ILE A 163 7.08 -3.70 -5.52
N LEU A 164 7.63 -4.92 -5.52
CA LEU A 164 7.78 -5.71 -4.32
C LEU A 164 8.96 -5.14 -3.51
N THR A 165 8.65 -4.16 -2.70
CA THR A 165 9.61 -3.38 -1.93
C THR A 165 10.07 -4.14 -0.69
N GLN A 166 10.94 -5.09 -0.88
CA GLN A 166 11.51 -5.85 0.21
C GLN A 166 12.40 -4.99 1.10
N TYR A 167 12.41 -5.29 2.38
CA TYR A 167 13.23 -4.60 3.37
C TYR A 167 13.59 -5.50 4.56
N CYS A 168 14.55 -5.07 5.34
CA CYS A 168 14.88 -5.67 6.62
C CYS A 168 15.32 -4.59 7.62
N ASP A 169 15.59 -4.96 8.86
CA ASP A 169 16.01 -4.00 9.87
C ASP A 169 17.39 -3.37 9.57
N GLY A 170 18.29 -4.11 8.95
CA GLY A 170 19.64 -3.67 8.61
C GLY A 170 20.61 -3.63 9.77
N ARG A 171 20.21 -4.15 10.94
CA ARG A 171 21.07 -4.29 12.12
C ARG A 171 21.18 -5.73 12.58
N ARG A 172 20.09 -6.45 12.57
CA ARG A 172 20.04 -7.87 12.95
C ARG A 172 20.09 -8.77 11.74
N VAL A 173 19.63 -8.29 10.59
CA VAL A 173 19.55 -9.05 9.35
C VAL A 173 20.26 -8.31 8.24
N THR A 174 21.10 -9.02 7.49
CA THR A 174 21.73 -8.50 6.27
C THR A 174 20.84 -8.78 5.06
N CYS A 175 20.55 -7.77 4.28
CA CYS A 175 19.67 -7.88 3.12
C CYS A 175 20.21 -7.06 1.93
N PRO A 176 21.22 -7.56 1.23
CA PRO A 176 21.80 -6.85 0.08
C PRO A 176 20.76 -6.54 -0.99
N GLY A 177 20.73 -5.28 -1.45
CA GLY A 177 19.80 -4.86 -2.49
C GLY A 177 18.37 -4.51 -2.03
N TRP A 178 18.11 -4.59 -0.73
CA TRP A 178 16.84 -4.19 -0.14
C TRP A 178 17.00 -2.93 0.70
N MET A 179 15.87 -2.29 1.03
CA MET A 179 15.90 -1.19 1.99
C MET A 179 16.21 -1.71 3.39
N THR A 180 17.09 -1.01 4.09
CA THR A 180 17.28 -1.22 5.52
C THR A 180 16.52 -0.17 6.31
N GLN A 181 15.72 -0.58 7.29
CA GLN A 181 14.90 0.33 8.09
C GLN A 181 15.76 1.33 8.86
N TRP A 182 16.83 0.86 9.51
CA TRP A 182 17.77 1.77 10.19
C TRP A 182 18.57 2.65 9.24
N GLY A 183 18.92 2.16 8.04
CA GLY A 183 19.55 2.99 7.01
C GLY A 183 18.60 4.08 6.51
N SER A 184 17.31 3.77 6.38
CA SER A 184 16.31 4.79 6.05
C SER A 184 16.17 5.85 7.14
N CYS A 185 16.30 5.47 8.42
CA CYS A 185 16.29 6.39 9.54
C CYS A 185 17.47 7.35 9.48
N ASP A 186 18.69 6.83 9.27
CA ASP A 186 19.88 7.66 9.16
C ASP A 186 19.80 8.65 7.98
N LEU A 187 19.25 8.24 6.85
CA LEU A 187 18.98 9.15 5.73
C LEU A 187 17.96 10.24 6.09
N GLY A 188 16.89 9.88 6.79
CA GLY A 188 15.90 10.84 7.27
C GLY A 188 16.48 11.83 8.27
N GLU A 189 17.35 11.40 9.19
CA GLU A 189 18.08 12.28 10.11
C GLU A 189 19.01 13.25 9.40
N ARG A 190 19.49 12.89 8.21
CA ARG A 190 20.28 13.76 7.34
C ARG A 190 19.45 14.68 6.46
N GLY A 191 18.14 14.65 6.59
CA GLY A 191 17.22 15.52 5.86
C GLY A 191 16.81 15.05 4.46
N TYR A 192 17.04 13.77 4.13
CA TYR A 192 16.55 13.21 2.87
C TYR A 192 15.03 13.15 2.87
N SER A 193 14.42 13.47 1.75
CA SER A 193 12.99 13.32 1.53
C SER A 193 12.60 11.84 1.37
N PRO A 194 11.31 11.50 1.53
CA PRO A 194 10.87 10.10 1.39
C PRO A 194 11.26 9.46 0.06
N ILE A 195 11.12 10.18 -1.05
CA ILE A 195 11.45 9.65 -2.37
C ILE A 195 12.97 9.49 -2.58
N GLU A 196 13.78 10.36 -2.00
CA GLU A 196 15.24 10.22 -2.06
C GLU A 196 15.69 9.02 -1.24
N ILE A 197 15.10 8.77 -0.06
CA ILE A 197 15.35 7.58 0.73
C ILE A 197 15.00 6.32 -0.08
N LEU A 198 13.82 6.28 -0.67
CA LEU A 198 13.38 5.14 -1.46
C LEU A 198 14.24 4.90 -2.70
N ARG A 199 14.62 5.96 -3.41
CA ARG A 199 15.52 5.88 -4.57
C ARG A 199 16.90 5.36 -4.23
N TYR A 200 17.40 5.71 -3.05
CA TYR A 200 18.66 5.22 -2.57
C TYR A 200 18.73 3.69 -2.53
N PHE A 201 17.62 3.04 -2.13
CA PHE A 201 17.57 1.60 -1.98
C PHE A 201 17.02 0.86 -3.21
N TYR A 202 16.02 1.43 -3.88
CA TYR A 202 15.30 0.74 -4.96
C TYR A 202 15.62 1.28 -6.37
N GLY A 203 16.49 2.29 -6.46
CA GLY A 203 16.97 2.86 -7.72
C GLY A 203 16.32 4.18 -8.11
N ASP A 204 17.08 4.99 -8.84
CA ASP A 204 16.71 6.38 -9.15
C ASP A 204 15.47 6.54 -10.04
N SER A 205 15.12 5.51 -10.78
CA SER A 205 14.02 5.57 -11.75
C SER A 205 12.63 5.35 -11.13
N ILE A 206 12.55 4.95 -9.88
CA ILE A 206 11.26 4.72 -9.22
C ILE A 206 10.53 6.03 -8.93
N TYR A 207 9.23 5.96 -8.93
CA TYR A 207 8.38 7.09 -8.59
C TYR A 207 7.15 6.62 -7.77
N ILE A 208 6.50 7.59 -7.09
CA ILE A 208 5.27 7.34 -6.35
C ILE A 208 4.10 7.47 -7.33
N ASN A 209 3.23 6.48 -7.33
CA ASN A 209 2.01 6.45 -8.11
C ASN A 209 0.81 6.23 -7.17
N ASN A 210 -0.39 6.44 -7.68
CA ASN A 210 -1.63 6.20 -6.94
C ASN A 210 -2.42 5.07 -7.58
N ALA A 211 -3.10 4.29 -6.74
CA ALA A 211 -3.94 3.19 -7.18
C ALA A 211 -5.08 3.69 -8.07
N GLU A 212 -5.36 2.95 -9.13
CA GLU A 212 -6.40 3.29 -10.09
C GLU A 212 -7.81 3.14 -9.53
N GLN A 213 -7.96 2.37 -8.46
CA GLN A 213 -9.23 2.07 -7.83
C GLN A 213 -9.09 1.83 -6.33
N ILE A 214 -10.06 2.30 -5.56
CA ILE A 214 -10.20 1.97 -4.14
C ILE A 214 -11.47 1.14 -4.00
N ALA A 215 -11.33 -0.09 -3.52
CA ALA A 215 -12.46 -0.99 -3.36
C ALA A 215 -13.42 -0.47 -2.26
N GLY A 216 -14.71 -0.59 -2.49
CA GLY A 216 -15.73 -0.06 -1.60
C GLY A 216 -16.01 1.43 -1.77
N ILE A 217 -15.14 2.15 -2.47
CA ILE A 217 -15.43 3.51 -2.94
C ILE A 217 -15.66 3.39 -4.44
N PRO A 218 -16.85 3.68 -4.91
CA PRO A 218 -17.13 3.66 -6.34
C PRO A 218 -16.21 4.66 -7.04
N ALA A 219 -15.64 4.27 -8.19
CA ALA A 219 -14.80 5.18 -8.97
C ALA A 219 -15.57 6.47 -9.23
N SER A 220 -15.01 7.60 -8.79
CA SER A 220 -15.69 8.90 -8.90
C SER A 220 -15.90 9.30 -10.35
N TRP A 221 -14.95 8.98 -11.22
CA TRP A 221 -15.08 9.26 -12.64
C TRP A 221 -15.56 8.02 -13.41
N PRO A 222 -16.69 8.12 -14.14
CA PRO A 222 -17.27 6.98 -14.84
C PRO A 222 -16.57 6.59 -16.16
N GLY A 223 -15.55 7.33 -16.56
CA GLY A 223 -14.88 7.15 -17.86
C GLY A 223 -15.48 8.00 -19.00
N TYR A 224 -16.49 8.80 -18.68
CA TYR A 224 -17.16 9.75 -19.58
C TYR A 224 -17.73 10.93 -18.78
N ASP A 225 -17.98 12.04 -19.47
CA ASP A 225 -18.51 13.23 -18.81
C ASP A 225 -20.00 13.06 -18.46
N LEU A 226 -20.33 13.39 -17.22
CA LEU A 226 -21.71 13.47 -16.78
C LEU A 226 -22.25 14.89 -17.09
N THR A 227 -23.23 14.96 -17.96
CA THR A 227 -23.82 16.22 -18.41
C THR A 227 -25.37 16.19 -18.32
N ILE A 228 -26.01 17.33 -18.47
CA ILE A 228 -27.50 17.40 -18.50
C ILE A 228 -28.04 16.42 -19.53
N GLY A 229 -28.93 15.56 -19.08
CA GLY A 229 -29.51 14.48 -19.87
C GLY A 229 -28.89 13.11 -19.64
N THR A 230 -27.74 13.03 -18.98
CA THR A 230 -27.18 11.74 -18.58
C THR A 230 -28.01 11.12 -17.46
N SER A 231 -28.19 9.81 -17.47
CA SER A 231 -28.91 9.09 -16.41
C SER A 231 -28.21 7.76 -16.06
N GLY A 232 -28.49 7.27 -14.86
CA GLY A 232 -27.97 5.99 -14.36
C GLY A 232 -27.31 6.07 -13.00
N ASP A 233 -26.72 4.95 -12.58
CA ASP A 233 -26.18 4.81 -11.23
C ASP A 233 -25.01 5.77 -10.93
N LYS A 234 -24.23 6.14 -11.93
CA LYS A 234 -23.12 7.11 -11.76
C LYS A 234 -23.62 8.52 -11.50
N VAL A 235 -24.74 8.90 -12.08
CA VAL A 235 -25.40 10.18 -11.78
C VAL A 235 -25.96 10.14 -10.37
N ARG A 236 -26.64 9.05 -9.99
CA ARG A 236 -27.17 8.89 -8.64
C ARG A 236 -26.05 8.98 -7.59
N GLN A 237 -24.93 8.32 -7.84
CA GLN A 237 -23.77 8.37 -6.96
C GLN A 237 -23.22 9.78 -6.79
N LEU A 238 -23.08 10.53 -7.87
CA LEU A 238 -22.67 11.94 -7.83
C LEU A 238 -23.65 12.78 -6.99
N GLN A 239 -24.95 12.55 -7.18
CA GLN A 239 -25.98 13.24 -6.43
C GLN A 239 -25.95 12.92 -4.93
N GLU A 240 -25.74 11.67 -4.55
CA GLU A 240 -25.58 11.25 -3.15
C GLU A 240 -24.37 11.95 -2.49
N GLN A 241 -23.26 12.07 -3.22
CA GLN A 241 -22.07 12.78 -2.74
C GLN A 241 -22.33 14.28 -2.58
N LEU A 242 -22.97 14.91 -3.55
CA LEU A 242 -23.33 16.34 -3.48
C LEU A 242 -24.31 16.63 -2.34
N ASP A 243 -25.30 15.77 -2.15
CA ASP A 243 -26.28 15.92 -1.07
C ASP A 243 -25.60 15.78 0.32
N ALA A 244 -24.71 14.82 0.48
CA ALA A 244 -23.92 14.66 1.71
C ALA A 244 -23.04 15.88 1.99
N ILE A 245 -22.41 16.45 0.96
CA ILE A 245 -21.57 17.65 1.09
C ILE A 245 -22.40 18.89 1.38
N SER A 246 -23.60 19.01 0.81
CA SER A 246 -24.50 20.15 1.03
C SER A 246 -24.94 20.31 2.48
N GLY A 247 -24.97 19.21 3.24
CA GLY A 247 -25.25 19.22 4.67
C GLY A 247 -24.17 19.93 5.50
N ILE A 248 -22.95 20.07 4.95
CA ILE A 248 -21.81 20.73 5.60
C ILE A 248 -21.56 22.12 4.98
N TYR A 249 -21.61 22.19 3.66
CA TYR A 249 -21.36 23.41 2.89
C TYR A 249 -22.69 23.95 2.32
N THR A 250 -23.32 24.84 3.05
CA THR A 250 -24.66 25.38 2.73
C THR A 250 -24.75 26.18 1.43
N ALA A 251 -23.62 26.54 0.84
CA ALA A 251 -23.57 27.18 -0.48
C ALA A 251 -23.94 26.19 -1.61
N ILE A 252 -23.77 24.90 -1.38
CA ILE A 252 -24.10 23.86 -2.35
C ILE A 252 -25.56 23.46 -2.13
N PRO A 253 -26.46 23.61 -3.11
CA PRO A 253 -27.83 23.21 -2.96
C PRO A 253 -27.96 21.69 -2.84
N GLY A 254 -28.83 21.21 -1.94
CA GLY A 254 -29.15 19.79 -1.81
C GLY A 254 -29.73 19.25 -3.13
N VAL A 255 -29.38 18.01 -3.46
CA VAL A 255 -29.82 17.35 -4.69
C VAL A 255 -30.50 16.04 -4.35
N VAL A 256 -31.65 15.77 -4.96
CA VAL A 256 -32.31 14.47 -4.82
C VAL A 256 -31.56 13.42 -5.65
N PRO A 257 -31.13 12.28 -5.06
CA PRO A 257 -30.43 11.22 -5.80
C PRO A 257 -31.38 10.38 -6.66
N ASP A 258 -31.92 10.97 -7.72
CA ASP A 258 -32.86 10.32 -8.65
C ASP A 258 -32.16 9.59 -9.82
N GLY A 259 -30.87 9.80 -9.98
CA GLY A 259 -30.07 9.22 -11.07
C GLY A 259 -30.23 9.94 -12.40
N ILE A 260 -30.81 11.14 -12.43
CA ILE A 260 -31.00 11.97 -13.64
C ILE A 260 -30.20 13.26 -13.50
N TYR A 261 -29.23 13.49 -14.37
CA TYR A 261 -28.42 14.71 -14.36
C TYR A 261 -29.25 15.86 -14.96
N GLY A 262 -30.02 16.47 -14.10
CA GLY A 262 -30.85 17.63 -14.43
C GLY A 262 -30.20 18.97 -14.07
N ASN A 263 -30.95 20.05 -14.21
CA ASN A 263 -30.49 21.41 -13.87
C ASN A 263 -30.07 21.55 -12.39
N ALA A 264 -30.77 20.88 -11.48
CA ALA A 264 -30.46 20.89 -10.05
C ALA A 264 -29.07 20.28 -9.78
N THR A 265 -28.76 19.13 -10.38
CA THR A 265 -27.45 18.48 -10.30
C THR A 265 -26.38 19.38 -10.91
N ALA A 266 -26.65 19.97 -12.09
CA ALA A 266 -25.70 20.86 -12.74
C ALA A 266 -25.44 22.15 -11.93
N GLN A 267 -26.43 22.64 -11.19
CA GLN A 267 -26.23 23.77 -10.29
C GLN A 267 -25.35 23.39 -9.09
N ALA A 268 -25.66 22.27 -8.44
CA ALA A 268 -24.88 21.79 -7.29
C ALA A 268 -23.39 21.53 -7.66
N VAL A 269 -23.13 20.97 -8.85
CA VAL A 269 -21.78 20.78 -9.36
C VAL A 269 -21.05 22.10 -9.62
N ARG A 270 -21.75 23.15 -10.01
CA ARG A 270 -21.14 24.48 -10.23
C ARG A 270 -20.80 25.20 -8.94
N GLU A 271 -21.59 24.97 -7.90
CA GLU A 271 -21.37 25.59 -6.58
C GLU A 271 -20.34 24.81 -5.73
N PHE A 272 -20.04 23.55 -6.12
CA PHE A 272 -19.00 22.73 -5.54
C PHE A 272 -17.60 23.14 -6.05
#